data_b6eb6621bc7448f98e4f8cc3e1db378a
#
_entry.id   b6eb6621bc7448f98e4f8cc3e1db378a
#
_cell.length_a   1.000
_cell.length_b   1.000
_cell.length_c   1.000
_cell.angle_alpha   90.00
_cell.angle_beta   90.00
_cell.angle_gamma   90.00
#
_symmetry.space_group_name_H-M   'P 1'
#
loop_
_entity.id
_entity.type
_entity.pdbx_description
1 polymer ?
#
loop_
_entity_poly.entity_id
_entity_poly.type
_entity_poly.pdbx_seq_one_letter_code
_entity_poly.pdbx_strand_id
1 'polypeptide(L)'
;MHAFRRRLGLPGRAGVAVLVAGLGVLSPIAAAPASAQTAGTLAGTWATPPPLSPGDSPPTDTGGPDKTYKKKTECVQRSLGQNVEINFRPWGQDYLQLQKAQDIVRATTGSVGGNQKVAVIDTGVTPHPWFQGRVESGGDYVANPDNGQPGGLQDCDGHGTEVAGIIAANPQDPKVGFIGVAPDARIVSYRQLSENYAEDDSAGAGTPSTGQPPSGGNKPPAGNTGQPPGGNTGTALPPENGGGAPGGTAKQQNDKGDNRQLQKKGTAGTLHTLAQIIRNIADGHRAGVINMSVDHCRAATGPGDIQTGEREVQAAVRYAADRDVVVVAAAGNVSDSCPQNDQADPNKPKSIVTPPWFSDDVLSVGAIDDGGGVASFSVHGPWVGVAAPGTKIVSLDPAVGSTGLANLTIAGGNPSPIQGTSFAAPYVAGVAALVRSMYPRLNAREVIKRIEATAQHPAAPGGRDNFVGYGVIDPVAALTANLPGDVGNLAPPKPVVQAANLPPADGGSSTPMIVALAGTGGGLAALIITLFVMHTIRRNRPEH
;
A
#
# COMPACT_ATOMS: atom_id res chain seq x y z
N MET A 1 29.21 -24.09 65.09
CA MET A 1 30.01 -23.19 65.97
C MET A 1 29.42 -21.77 65.79
N HIS A 2 28.87 -21.29 66.95
CA HIS A 2 28.57 -19.90 67.37
C HIS A 2 27.82 -18.97 66.42
N ALA A 3 26.55 -18.69 66.54
CA ALA A 3 25.79 -17.97 67.59
C ALA A 3 26.37 -16.60 67.96
N PHE A 4 25.63 -15.51 67.60
CA PHE A 4 25.37 -14.44 68.57
C PHE A 4 24.10 -13.65 68.18
N ARG A 5 23.13 -13.70 69.09
CA ARG A 5 21.96 -12.80 69.20
C ARG A 5 22.40 -11.45 69.79
N ARG A 6 21.75 -10.37 69.49
CA ARG A 6 21.31 -9.40 70.49
C ARG A 6 20.10 -8.57 69.98
N ARG A 7 19.14 -8.56 70.93
CA ARG A 7 17.92 -7.72 70.94
C ARG A 7 18.23 -6.35 71.56
N LEU A 8 17.28 -5.43 71.35
CA LEU A 8 16.75 -4.36 72.21
C LEU A 8 16.25 -3.24 71.26
N GLY A 9 15.12 -2.58 71.41
CA GLY A 9 14.09 -2.49 72.40
C GLY A 9 13.15 -1.37 71.95
N LEU A 10 11.86 -1.52 72.20
CA LEU A 10 10.79 -0.49 72.04
C LEU A 10 10.88 0.60 73.10
N PRO A 11 10.24 1.80 72.95
CA PRO A 11 8.84 1.98 73.32
C PRO A 11 8.08 2.93 72.34
N GLY A 12 6.83 2.80 71.97
CA GLY A 12 5.62 2.88 72.77
C GLY A 12 5.04 4.30 72.78
N ARG A 13 3.97 4.55 72.01
CA ARG A 13 2.93 5.55 72.38
C ARG A 13 1.60 5.20 71.74
N ALA A 14 0.60 5.17 72.59
CA ALA A 14 -0.80 4.90 72.36
C ALA A 14 -1.49 6.01 71.55
N GLY A 15 -2.48 5.66 70.77
CA GLY A 15 -3.40 6.56 70.09
C GLY A 15 -4.71 5.84 69.78
N VAL A 16 -5.67 6.10 70.56
CA VAL A 16 -7.11 5.95 70.60
C VAL A 16 -7.77 5.41 69.32
N ALA A 17 -8.41 4.25 69.45
CA ALA A 17 -9.40 3.69 68.53
C ALA A 17 -10.76 4.38 68.75
N VAL A 18 -11.32 4.98 67.69
CA VAL A 18 -12.74 5.35 67.67
C VAL A 18 -13.44 4.34 66.76
N LEU A 19 -14.22 3.48 67.38
CA LEU A 19 -15.17 2.57 66.76
C LEU A 19 -16.40 3.41 66.32
N VAL A 20 -16.64 3.57 65.02
CA VAL A 20 -17.95 3.96 64.49
C VAL A 20 -18.57 2.71 63.87
N ALA A 21 -19.54 2.16 64.56
CA ALA A 21 -20.42 1.10 64.05
C ALA A 21 -21.44 1.73 63.06
N GLY A 22 -21.22 1.53 61.78
CA GLY A 22 -22.16 1.82 60.74
C GLY A 22 -22.88 0.54 60.29
N LEU A 23 -24.11 0.37 60.69
CA LEU A 23 -25.03 -0.64 60.14
C LEU A 23 -25.27 -0.35 58.67
N GLY A 24 -24.55 -1.03 57.77
CA GLY A 24 -24.83 -1.07 56.35
C GLY A 24 -25.84 -2.16 56.04
N VAL A 25 -27.06 -1.76 55.67
CA VAL A 25 -28.09 -2.66 55.14
C VAL A 25 -27.59 -3.18 53.77
N LEU A 26 -27.23 -4.47 53.73
CA LEU A 26 -26.97 -5.18 52.46
C LEU A 26 -28.31 -5.44 51.77
N SER A 27 -28.66 -4.59 50.82
CA SER A 27 -29.70 -4.90 49.82
C SER A 27 -29.10 -5.85 48.78
N PRO A 28 -29.75 -7.00 48.48
CA PRO A 28 -29.31 -7.84 47.37
C PRO A 28 -29.57 -7.10 46.06
N ILE A 29 -28.48 -6.76 45.33
CA ILE A 29 -28.57 -6.35 43.95
C ILE A 29 -29.00 -7.59 43.16
N ALA A 30 -30.29 -7.64 42.84
CA ALA A 30 -30.81 -8.59 41.87
C ALA A 30 -30.11 -8.30 40.52
N ALA A 31 -29.26 -9.22 40.08
CA ALA A 31 -28.73 -9.21 38.74
C ALA A 31 -29.92 -9.31 37.77
N ALA A 32 -30.23 -8.22 37.06
CA ALA A 32 -31.16 -8.27 35.95
C ALA A 32 -30.66 -9.29 34.93
N PRO A 33 -31.51 -10.17 34.40
CA PRO A 33 -31.10 -11.06 33.33
C PRO A 33 -30.62 -10.21 32.17
N ALA A 34 -29.42 -10.52 31.70
CA ALA A 34 -28.90 -9.96 30.46
C ALA A 34 -29.94 -10.28 29.37
N SER A 35 -30.65 -9.26 28.91
CA SER A 35 -31.53 -9.37 27.76
C SER A 35 -30.65 -9.91 26.62
N ALA A 36 -30.93 -11.15 26.20
CA ALA A 36 -30.44 -11.66 24.95
C ALA A 36 -30.91 -10.66 23.89
N GLN A 37 -30.00 -9.82 23.42
CA GLN A 37 -30.22 -9.05 22.21
C GLN A 37 -30.48 -10.08 21.12
N THR A 38 -31.75 -10.20 20.72
CA THR A 38 -32.12 -10.83 19.46
C THR A 38 -31.14 -10.29 18.42
N ALA A 39 -30.40 -11.19 17.77
CA ALA A 39 -29.60 -10.88 16.60
C ALA A 39 -30.54 -10.31 15.53
N GLY A 40 -30.84 -9.01 15.66
CA GLY A 40 -31.33 -8.23 14.55
C GLY A 40 -30.28 -8.35 13.46
N THR A 41 -30.70 -8.75 12.28
CA THR A 41 -29.90 -8.70 11.06
C THR A 41 -29.15 -7.36 11.08
N LEU A 42 -27.85 -7.40 11.33
CA LEU A 42 -27.00 -6.22 11.26
C LEU A 42 -27.01 -5.80 9.79
N ALA A 43 -27.93 -4.89 9.44
CA ALA A 43 -27.80 -4.14 8.21
C ALA A 43 -26.39 -3.51 8.26
N GLY A 44 -25.57 -3.74 7.25
CA GLY A 44 -24.24 -3.17 7.16
C GLY A 44 -24.27 -1.68 7.47
N THR A 45 -23.24 -1.16 8.09
CA THR A 45 -23.05 0.28 8.21
C THR A 45 -22.54 0.83 6.88
N TRP A 46 -22.41 2.14 6.74
CA TRP A 46 -21.74 2.71 5.54
C TRP A 46 -20.30 2.22 5.39
N ALA A 47 -19.66 1.96 6.52
CA ALA A 47 -18.26 1.56 6.59
C ALA A 47 -18.02 0.05 6.47
N THR A 48 -19.06 -0.76 6.63
CA THR A 48 -18.99 -2.23 6.56
C THR A 48 -19.95 -2.75 5.51
N PRO A 49 -19.52 -3.70 4.68
CA PRO A 49 -20.39 -4.29 3.68
C PRO A 49 -21.52 -5.09 4.34
N PRO A 50 -22.69 -5.21 3.70
CA PRO A 50 -23.71 -6.13 4.16
C PRO A 50 -23.18 -7.57 4.10
N PRO A 51 -23.61 -8.45 5.04
CA PRO A 51 -23.17 -9.83 5.06
C PRO A 51 -23.60 -10.56 3.78
N LEU A 52 -22.82 -11.56 3.39
CA LEU A 52 -23.20 -12.46 2.30
C LEU A 52 -24.44 -13.27 2.68
N SER A 53 -25.36 -13.45 1.73
CA SER A 53 -26.50 -14.34 1.85
C SER A 53 -26.11 -15.80 1.58
N PRO A 54 -26.84 -16.79 2.11
CA PRO A 54 -26.49 -18.22 1.92
C PRO A 54 -26.37 -18.68 0.46
N GLY A 55 -26.95 -17.95 -0.49
CA GLY A 55 -26.89 -18.26 -1.94
C GLY A 55 -25.79 -17.48 -2.70
N ASP A 56 -25.13 -16.52 -2.05
CA ASP A 56 -24.11 -15.73 -2.72
C ASP A 56 -22.87 -16.60 -2.99
N SER A 57 -22.49 -16.68 -4.25
CA SER A 57 -21.30 -17.41 -4.70
C SER A 57 -20.59 -16.65 -5.81
N PRO A 58 -19.27 -16.77 -5.92
CA PRO A 58 -18.57 -16.13 -7.02
C PRO A 58 -18.98 -16.69 -8.36
N PRO A 59 -18.99 -15.89 -9.44
CA PRO A 59 -19.31 -16.36 -10.79
C PRO A 59 -18.30 -17.43 -11.24
N THR A 60 -18.76 -18.34 -12.10
CA THR A 60 -17.86 -19.31 -12.72
C THR A 60 -16.96 -18.60 -13.73
N ASP A 61 -15.68 -18.95 -13.70
CA ASP A 61 -14.71 -18.42 -14.66
C ASP A 61 -15.01 -18.89 -16.09
N THR A 62 -15.02 -17.95 -17.03
CA THR A 62 -15.17 -18.17 -18.46
C THR A 62 -13.84 -18.25 -19.20
N GLY A 63 -12.74 -17.92 -18.52
CA GLY A 63 -11.37 -18.00 -19.05
C GLY A 63 -10.98 -16.89 -20.02
N GLY A 64 -11.74 -15.80 -20.09
CA GLY A 64 -11.48 -14.71 -21.03
C GLY A 64 -12.26 -13.43 -20.74
N PRO A 65 -12.18 -12.43 -21.62
CA PRO A 65 -12.86 -11.15 -21.46
C PRO A 65 -14.39 -11.32 -21.50
N ASP A 66 -15.10 -10.50 -20.73
CA ASP A 66 -16.57 -10.44 -20.71
C ASP A 66 -17.15 -9.70 -21.91
N LYS A 67 -16.33 -8.93 -22.63
CA LYS A 67 -16.67 -8.15 -23.80
C LYS A 67 -15.55 -8.20 -24.83
N THR A 68 -15.83 -7.71 -26.03
CA THR A 68 -14.78 -7.51 -27.03
C THR A 68 -14.11 -6.17 -26.79
N TYR A 69 -12.80 -6.18 -26.54
CA TYR A 69 -12.00 -4.99 -26.36
C TYR A 69 -10.98 -4.87 -27.49
N LYS A 70 -10.70 -3.64 -27.92
CA LYS A 70 -9.67 -3.32 -28.92
C LYS A 70 -8.65 -2.33 -28.36
N LYS A 71 -7.40 -2.50 -28.76
CA LYS A 71 -6.34 -1.55 -28.45
C LYS A 71 -6.64 -0.18 -29.09
N LYS A 72 -6.64 0.89 -28.29
CA LYS A 72 -6.95 2.25 -28.71
C LYS A 72 -5.74 3.19 -28.65
N THR A 73 -4.80 2.92 -27.77
CA THR A 73 -3.61 3.75 -27.57
C THR A 73 -2.35 2.92 -27.58
N GLU A 74 -1.21 3.55 -27.86
CA GLU A 74 0.09 2.89 -27.74
C GLU A 74 0.42 2.56 -26.30
N CYS A 75 1.32 1.59 -26.12
CA CYS A 75 1.74 1.17 -24.79
C CYS A 75 2.47 2.29 -24.05
N VAL A 76 2.26 2.37 -22.76
CA VAL A 76 2.86 3.38 -21.89
C VAL A 76 4.38 3.22 -21.86
N GLN A 77 5.08 4.34 -21.92
CA GLN A 77 6.53 4.36 -21.82
C GLN A 77 6.96 4.62 -20.39
N ARG A 78 8.04 3.97 -19.99
CA ARG A 78 8.70 4.16 -18.71
C ARG A 78 10.13 4.64 -18.92
N SER A 79 10.73 5.20 -17.88
CA SER A 79 12.15 5.56 -17.90
C SER A 79 12.75 5.51 -16.50
N LEU A 80 14.06 5.45 -16.46
CA LEU A 80 14.84 5.64 -15.23
C LEU A 80 15.37 7.08 -15.22
N GLY A 81 15.06 7.81 -14.16
CA GLY A 81 15.54 9.18 -13.97
C GLY A 81 17.08 9.23 -13.86
N GLN A 82 17.68 10.28 -14.39
CA GLN A 82 19.15 10.43 -14.43
C GLN A 82 19.84 10.45 -13.06
N ASN A 83 19.10 10.75 -11.99
CA ASN A 83 19.64 10.83 -10.62
C ASN A 83 19.39 9.55 -9.81
N VAL A 84 18.97 8.46 -10.44
CA VAL A 84 18.75 7.17 -9.75
C VAL A 84 20.02 6.32 -9.88
N GLU A 85 20.66 6.11 -8.76
CA GLU A 85 21.80 5.21 -8.67
C GLU A 85 21.30 3.78 -8.45
N ILE A 86 21.44 2.93 -9.46
CA ILE A 86 20.94 1.55 -9.45
C ILE A 86 21.61 0.63 -8.42
N ASN A 87 22.78 1.01 -7.91
CA ASN A 87 23.52 0.30 -6.88
C ASN A 87 22.99 0.52 -5.45
N PHE A 88 22.17 1.55 -5.25
CA PHE A 88 21.50 1.77 -3.97
C PHE A 88 20.15 1.07 -3.93
N ARG A 89 19.82 0.61 -2.75
CA ARG A 89 18.50 0.04 -2.49
C ARG A 89 17.45 1.16 -2.49
N PRO A 90 16.27 0.96 -3.13
CA PRO A 90 15.17 1.91 -3.02
C PRO A 90 14.77 2.14 -1.56
N TRP A 91 14.41 3.39 -1.21
CA TRP A 91 14.14 3.80 0.16
C TRP A 91 13.15 2.89 0.89
N GLY A 92 12.07 2.45 0.20
CA GLY A 92 11.05 1.60 0.80
C GLY A 92 11.59 0.23 1.20
N GLN A 93 12.56 -0.31 0.48
CA GLN A 93 13.20 -1.57 0.81
C GLN A 93 14.13 -1.44 2.03
N ASP A 94 14.83 -0.32 2.17
CA ASP A 94 15.64 -0.02 3.35
C ASP A 94 14.76 0.29 4.56
N TYR A 95 13.71 1.09 4.38
CA TYR A 95 12.72 1.39 5.43
C TYR A 95 12.13 0.10 6.04
N LEU A 96 11.77 -0.86 5.19
CA LEU A 96 11.21 -2.15 5.60
C LEU A 96 12.28 -3.17 6.05
N GLN A 97 13.55 -2.83 6.07
CA GLN A 97 14.67 -3.73 6.40
C GLN A 97 14.61 -5.05 5.62
N LEU A 98 14.28 -4.99 4.32
CA LEU A 98 14.01 -6.19 3.51
C LEU A 98 15.20 -7.15 3.45
N GLN A 99 16.45 -6.65 3.39
CA GLN A 99 17.62 -7.51 3.41
C GLN A 99 17.63 -8.42 4.63
N LYS A 100 17.41 -7.85 5.81
CA LYS A 100 17.38 -8.60 7.07
C LYS A 100 16.27 -9.65 7.08
N ALA A 101 15.06 -9.27 6.60
CA ALA A 101 13.95 -10.20 6.48
C ALA A 101 14.27 -11.36 5.54
N GLN A 102 14.87 -11.07 4.37
CA GLN A 102 15.29 -12.08 3.39
C GLN A 102 16.37 -13.02 3.93
N ASP A 103 17.34 -12.49 4.67
CA ASP A 103 18.41 -13.29 5.27
C ASP A 103 17.85 -14.26 6.32
N ILE A 104 16.88 -13.84 7.12
CA ILE A 104 16.16 -14.70 8.08
C ILE A 104 15.45 -15.85 7.35
N VAL A 105 14.69 -15.54 6.30
CA VAL A 105 13.97 -16.56 5.53
C VAL A 105 14.95 -17.52 4.87
N ARG A 106 16.01 -17.01 4.22
CA ARG A 106 17.03 -17.84 3.56
C ARG A 106 17.75 -18.76 4.53
N ALA A 107 18.09 -18.25 5.71
CA ALA A 107 18.74 -19.06 6.75
C ALA A 107 17.86 -20.20 7.27
N THR A 108 16.54 -20.02 7.26
CA THR A 108 15.58 -20.97 7.81
C THR A 108 15.06 -21.96 6.77
N THR A 109 14.73 -21.48 5.57
CA THR A 109 14.04 -22.28 4.52
C THR A 109 14.94 -22.65 3.34
N GLY A 110 16.14 -22.04 3.24
CA GLY A 110 17.06 -22.23 2.12
C GLY A 110 16.74 -21.37 0.88
N SER A 111 15.57 -20.73 0.83
CA SER A 111 15.14 -19.87 -0.29
C SER A 111 14.26 -18.74 0.20
N VAL A 112 14.17 -17.64 -0.53
CA VAL A 112 13.39 -16.46 -0.13
C VAL A 112 12.05 -16.46 -0.88
N GLY A 113 11.10 -17.27 -0.39
CA GLY A 113 9.78 -17.43 -1.00
C GLY A 113 9.70 -18.48 -2.11
N GLY A 114 10.71 -19.36 -2.29
CA GLY A 114 10.83 -20.27 -3.45
C GLY A 114 9.67 -21.25 -3.65
N ASN A 115 8.96 -21.62 -2.60
CA ASN A 115 7.80 -22.52 -2.68
C ASN A 115 6.47 -21.77 -2.76
N GLN A 116 6.50 -20.45 -2.91
CA GLN A 116 5.29 -19.64 -2.95
C GLN A 116 4.97 -19.18 -4.37
N LYS A 117 3.66 -19.14 -4.66
CA LYS A 117 3.11 -18.51 -5.86
C LYS A 117 2.28 -17.30 -5.42
N VAL A 118 2.51 -16.17 -6.09
CA VAL A 118 1.73 -14.95 -5.91
C VAL A 118 1.00 -14.66 -7.22
N ALA A 119 -0.31 -14.63 -7.19
CA ALA A 119 -1.12 -14.18 -8.31
C ALA A 119 -1.12 -12.65 -8.35
N VAL A 120 -0.76 -12.07 -9.47
CA VAL A 120 -0.83 -10.64 -9.75
C VAL A 120 -2.02 -10.41 -10.68
N ILE A 121 -3.10 -9.84 -10.13
CA ILE A 121 -4.29 -9.43 -10.89
C ILE A 121 -4.13 -7.94 -11.21
N ASP A 122 -3.78 -7.65 -12.46
CA ASP A 122 -3.33 -6.32 -12.86
C ASP A 122 -3.46 -6.13 -14.39
N THR A 123 -2.59 -5.33 -14.99
CA THR A 123 -2.52 -5.04 -16.43
C THR A 123 -1.76 -6.09 -17.25
N GLY A 124 -1.39 -7.21 -16.62
CA GLY A 124 -0.49 -8.22 -17.16
C GLY A 124 0.92 -8.08 -16.61
N VAL A 125 1.82 -8.99 -16.98
CA VAL A 125 3.24 -8.92 -16.63
C VAL A 125 4.09 -9.25 -17.85
N THR A 126 4.90 -8.30 -18.31
CA THR A 126 5.91 -8.57 -19.34
C THR A 126 7.02 -9.45 -18.74
N PRO A 127 7.35 -10.60 -19.35
CA PRO A 127 8.48 -11.40 -18.91
C PRO A 127 9.78 -10.59 -18.93
N HIS A 128 10.38 -10.42 -17.75
CA HIS A 128 11.63 -9.70 -17.56
C HIS A 128 12.74 -10.71 -17.15
N PRO A 129 14.01 -10.56 -17.59
CA PRO A 129 15.08 -11.49 -17.26
C PRO A 129 15.27 -11.71 -15.75
N TRP A 130 14.99 -10.70 -14.94
CA TRP A 130 15.12 -10.82 -13.47
C TRP A 130 14.05 -11.66 -12.81
N PHE A 131 13.02 -12.09 -13.54
CA PHE A 131 12.14 -13.14 -13.07
C PHE A 131 12.69 -14.55 -13.32
N GLN A 132 13.71 -14.71 -14.19
CA GLN A 132 14.36 -16.00 -14.45
C GLN A 132 13.37 -17.13 -14.82
N GLY A 133 12.37 -16.81 -15.62
CA GLY A 133 11.33 -17.77 -16.02
C GLY A 133 10.29 -18.12 -14.93
N ARG A 134 10.26 -17.37 -13.83
CA ARG A 134 9.30 -17.58 -12.72
C ARG A 134 7.97 -16.85 -12.88
N VAL A 135 7.66 -16.34 -14.07
CA VAL A 135 6.34 -15.78 -14.41
C VAL A 135 5.55 -16.79 -15.24
N GLU A 136 4.36 -17.11 -14.78
CA GLU A 136 3.42 -18.03 -15.42
C GLU A 136 2.18 -17.24 -15.89
N SER A 137 1.57 -17.65 -17.02
CA SER A 137 0.28 -17.13 -17.44
C SER A 137 -0.83 -17.67 -16.56
N GLY A 138 -1.64 -16.76 -15.99
CA GLY A 138 -2.90 -17.08 -15.31
C GLY A 138 -4.11 -16.94 -16.22
N GLY A 139 -4.06 -16.00 -17.17
CA GLY A 139 -5.14 -15.72 -18.10
C GLY A 139 -5.18 -14.27 -18.57
N ASP A 140 -6.01 -14.00 -19.58
CA ASP A 140 -6.22 -12.69 -20.17
C ASP A 140 -7.71 -12.38 -20.26
N TYR A 141 -8.15 -11.37 -19.55
CA TYR A 141 -9.55 -10.93 -19.48
C TYR A 141 -9.76 -9.56 -20.18
N VAL A 142 -8.76 -9.15 -20.97
CA VAL A 142 -8.80 -7.92 -21.77
C VAL A 142 -8.88 -8.23 -23.26
N ALA A 143 -7.99 -9.10 -23.75
CA ALA A 143 -8.00 -9.47 -25.16
C ALA A 143 -7.38 -10.85 -25.37
N ASN A 144 -7.70 -11.48 -26.50
CA ASN A 144 -6.91 -12.60 -26.94
C ASN A 144 -5.51 -12.12 -27.35
N PRO A 145 -4.45 -12.87 -27.04
CA PRO A 145 -3.08 -12.46 -27.38
C PRO A 145 -2.91 -12.27 -28.89
N ASP A 146 -2.52 -11.07 -29.30
CA ASP A 146 -2.40 -10.71 -30.73
C ASP A 146 -1.18 -11.35 -31.42
N ASN A 147 -0.23 -11.91 -30.68
CA ASN A 147 1.08 -12.35 -31.18
C ASN A 147 1.52 -13.74 -30.70
N GLY A 148 0.56 -14.59 -30.29
CA GLY A 148 0.84 -15.96 -29.84
C GLY A 148 1.52 -16.07 -28.48
N GLN A 149 1.67 -14.97 -27.74
CA GLN A 149 2.11 -15.02 -26.36
C GLN A 149 0.98 -15.53 -25.46
N PRO A 150 1.27 -16.32 -24.42
CA PRO A 150 0.27 -16.72 -23.47
C PRO A 150 -0.42 -15.52 -22.83
N GLY A 151 -1.74 -15.59 -22.65
CA GLY A 151 -2.54 -14.53 -22.03
C GLY A 151 -2.01 -14.14 -20.66
N GLY A 152 -2.04 -12.86 -20.34
CA GLY A 152 -1.47 -12.31 -19.10
C GLY A 152 0.02 -12.00 -19.15
N LEU A 153 0.77 -12.45 -20.17
CA LEU A 153 2.19 -12.16 -20.34
C LEU A 153 2.47 -10.97 -21.27
N GLN A 154 1.49 -10.09 -21.41
CA GLN A 154 1.60 -8.81 -22.11
C GLN A 154 1.15 -7.71 -21.15
N ASP A 155 1.94 -6.65 -21.06
CA ASP A 155 1.66 -5.52 -20.20
C ASP A 155 1.88 -4.20 -20.96
N CYS A 156 0.86 -3.72 -21.63
CA CYS A 156 0.91 -2.49 -22.40
C CYS A 156 0.86 -1.24 -21.49
N ASP A 157 0.30 -1.38 -20.33
CA ASP A 157 0.18 -0.32 -19.31
C ASP A 157 1.45 -0.21 -18.45
N GLY A 158 2.24 -1.28 -18.35
CA GLY A 158 3.50 -1.35 -17.59
C GLY A 158 3.34 -1.56 -16.09
N HIS A 159 2.16 -1.35 -15.56
CA HIS A 159 1.89 -1.32 -14.14
C HIS A 159 2.02 -2.71 -13.48
N GLY A 160 1.44 -3.74 -14.04
CA GLY A 160 1.51 -5.09 -13.47
C GLY A 160 2.93 -5.68 -13.46
N THR A 161 3.77 -5.29 -14.43
CA THR A 161 5.20 -5.67 -14.45
C THR A 161 5.97 -5.01 -13.30
N GLU A 162 5.70 -3.74 -13.04
CA GLU A 162 6.28 -3.00 -11.91
C GLU A 162 5.84 -3.60 -10.58
N VAL A 163 4.55 -3.92 -10.44
CA VAL A 163 3.96 -4.60 -9.26
C VAL A 163 4.62 -5.97 -9.05
N ALA A 164 4.71 -6.79 -10.07
CA ALA A 164 5.36 -8.11 -10.01
C ALA A 164 6.85 -7.99 -9.66
N GLY A 165 7.53 -6.93 -10.15
CA GLY A 165 8.92 -6.61 -9.83
C GLY A 165 9.13 -6.39 -8.34
N ILE A 166 8.27 -5.60 -7.69
CA ILE A 166 8.32 -5.38 -6.23
C ILE A 166 8.16 -6.70 -5.48
N ILE A 167 7.32 -7.62 -5.98
CA ILE A 167 7.12 -8.93 -5.33
C ILE A 167 8.33 -9.83 -5.51
N ALA A 168 8.82 -10.04 -6.76
CA ALA A 168 9.65 -11.21 -7.06
C ALA A 168 10.83 -10.97 -8.03
N ALA A 169 11.21 -9.73 -8.33
CA ALA A 169 12.39 -9.49 -9.13
C ALA A 169 13.67 -9.97 -8.41
N ASN A 170 14.54 -10.63 -9.14
CA ASN A 170 15.81 -11.16 -8.63
C ASN A 170 16.94 -10.87 -9.60
N PRO A 171 17.50 -9.62 -9.58
CA PRO A 171 18.69 -9.32 -10.35
C PRO A 171 19.87 -10.14 -9.81
N GLN A 172 20.55 -10.88 -10.68
CA GLN A 172 21.71 -11.67 -10.27
C GLN A 172 22.98 -10.82 -10.17
N ASP A 173 22.89 -9.54 -10.56
CA ASP A 173 24.02 -8.61 -10.48
C ASP A 173 24.06 -7.93 -9.10
N PRO A 174 25.13 -8.16 -8.30
CA PRO A 174 25.29 -7.54 -6.99
C PRO A 174 25.45 -6.01 -7.04
N LYS A 175 25.64 -5.43 -8.23
CA LYS A 175 25.67 -3.99 -8.43
C LYS A 175 24.29 -3.35 -8.47
N VAL A 176 23.23 -4.15 -8.52
CA VAL A 176 21.85 -3.67 -8.50
C VAL A 176 21.31 -3.74 -7.09
N GLY A 177 20.97 -2.60 -6.51
CA GLY A 177 20.44 -2.51 -5.15
C GLY A 177 18.98 -2.96 -5.03
N PHE A 178 18.19 -2.80 -6.10
CA PHE A 178 16.79 -3.23 -6.13
C PHE A 178 16.67 -4.76 -6.14
N ILE A 179 15.76 -5.30 -5.32
CA ILE A 179 15.38 -6.72 -5.30
C ILE A 179 13.90 -6.84 -4.89
N GLY A 180 13.17 -7.80 -5.42
CA GLY A 180 11.81 -8.10 -4.97
C GLY A 180 11.78 -8.57 -3.52
N VAL A 181 10.61 -8.44 -2.87
CA VAL A 181 10.43 -8.84 -1.45
C VAL A 181 10.65 -10.34 -1.27
N ALA A 182 10.10 -11.15 -2.17
CA ALA A 182 10.22 -12.61 -2.21
C ALA A 182 10.86 -13.04 -3.55
N PRO A 183 12.19 -12.82 -3.72
CA PRO A 183 12.85 -12.92 -5.02
C PRO A 183 12.88 -14.32 -5.63
N ASP A 184 12.58 -15.36 -4.87
CA ASP A 184 12.49 -16.73 -5.37
C ASP A 184 11.03 -17.19 -5.59
N ALA A 185 10.04 -16.36 -5.27
CA ALA A 185 8.64 -16.67 -5.51
C ALA A 185 8.29 -16.71 -7.01
N ARG A 186 7.25 -17.45 -7.35
CA ARG A 186 6.67 -17.48 -8.70
C ARG A 186 5.53 -16.49 -8.81
N ILE A 187 5.40 -15.85 -9.95
CA ILE A 187 4.29 -14.97 -10.29
C ILE A 187 3.33 -15.69 -11.22
N VAL A 188 2.04 -15.64 -10.92
CA VAL A 188 0.97 -16.05 -11.83
C VAL A 188 0.26 -14.79 -12.30
N SER A 189 0.45 -14.40 -13.55
CA SER A 189 -0.03 -13.13 -14.08
C SER A 189 -1.42 -13.25 -14.69
N TYR A 190 -2.34 -12.39 -14.24
CA TYR A 190 -3.67 -12.23 -14.82
C TYR A 190 -3.81 -10.82 -15.36
N ARG A 191 -4.01 -10.68 -16.68
CA ARG A 191 -4.36 -9.38 -17.27
C ARG A 191 -5.86 -9.17 -17.12
N GLN A 192 -6.24 -8.39 -16.12
CA GLN A 192 -7.64 -8.17 -15.76
C GLN A 192 -8.16 -6.84 -16.30
N LEU A 193 -7.30 -5.82 -16.43
CA LEU A 193 -7.66 -4.51 -16.97
C LEU A 193 -6.57 -3.96 -17.90
N SER A 194 -6.92 -2.95 -18.72
CA SER A 194 -5.96 -2.12 -19.43
C SER A 194 -6.61 -0.78 -19.79
N GLU A 195 -5.88 0.31 -19.57
CA GLU A 195 -6.29 1.64 -20.03
C GLU A 195 -6.00 1.86 -21.53
N ASN A 196 -5.18 1.00 -22.13
CA ASN A 196 -4.87 1.04 -23.57
C ASN A 196 -5.91 0.35 -24.43
N TYR A 197 -6.87 -0.39 -23.81
CA TYR A 197 -7.95 -1.08 -24.49
C TYR A 197 -9.31 -0.50 -24.12
N ALA A 198 -10.22 -0.46 -25.08
CA ALA A 198 -11.59 -0.02 -24.87
C ALA A 198 -12.57 -0.96 -25.57
N GLU A 199 -13.82 -0.99 -25.08
CA GLU A 199 -14.91 -1.75 -25.68
C GLU A 199 -15.06 -1.44 -27.17
N ASP A 200 -15.24 -2.49 -27.96
CA ASP A 200 -15.47 -2.38 -29.40
C ASP A 200 -16.96 -2.33 -29.70
N ASP A 201 -17.51 -1.13 -29.74
CA ASP A 201 -18.93 -0.88 -30.07
C ASP A 201 -19.35 -1.41 -31.44
N SER A 202 -18.38 -1.75 -32.32
CA SER A 202 -18.68 -2.29 -33.66
C SER A 202 -19.04 -3.78 -33.63
N ALA A 203 -18.71 -4.50 -32.58
CA ALA A 203 -19.02 -5.92 -32.43
C ALA A 203 -20.50 -6.22 -32.14
N GLY A 204 -21.28 -5.18 -31.75
CA GLY A 204 -22.72 -5.29 -31.49
C GLY A 204 -23.63 -4.92 -32.67
N ALA A 205 -23.08 -4.43 -33.77
CA ALA A 205 -23.88 -4.20 -34.99
C ALA A 205 -24.09 -5.53 -35.73
N GLY A 206 -24.99 -6.33 -35.18
CA GLY A 206 -25.51 -7.52 -35.86
C GLY A 206 -26.01 -7.14 -37.25
N THR A 207 -25.70 -7.98 -38.24
CA THR A 207 -26.17 -8.02 -39.61
C THR A 207 -27.40 -7.15 -39.89
N PRO A 208 -27.35 -6.26 -40.90
CA PRO A 208 -28.55 -5.55 -41.33
C PRO A 208 -29.58 -6.59 -41.77
N SER A 209 -30.69 -6.66 -41.11
CA SER A 209 -31.89 -7.32 -41.59
C SER A 209 -32.24 -6.70 -42.93
N THR A 210 -32.08 -7.48 -44.00
CA THR A 210 -32.61 -7.18 -45.33
C THR A 210 -34.12 -7.09 -45.24
N GLY A 211 -34.64 -5.87 -45.22
CA GLY A 211 -36.08 -5.63 -45.14
C GLY A 211 -36.43 -4.21 -45.52
N GLN A 212 -36.67 -4.02 -46.81
CA GLN A 212 -37.56 -3.03 -47.45
C GLN A 212 -37.17 -1.55 -47.47
N PRO A 213 -37.07 -0.95 -48.67
CA PRO A 213 -36.80 0.46 -48.82
C PRO A 213 -38.03 1.32 -48.53
N PRO A 214 -37.92 2.49 -47.91
CA PRO A 214 -38.97 3.48 -47.90
C PRO A 214 -38.86 4.35 -49.16
N SER A 215 -39.97 4.42 -49.84
CA SER A 215 -40.24 5.31 -50.99
C SER A 215 -40.23 6.78 -50.64
N GLY A 216 -39.54 7.55 -51.45
CA GLY A 216 -39.81 8.86 -51.98
C GLY A 216 -40.16 10.05 -51.09
N GLY A 217 -39.44 11.13 -51.28
CA GLY A 217 -39.89 12.47 -50.90
C GLY A 217 -38.79 13.53 -50.98
N ASN A 218 -38.64 14.10 -52.19
CA ASN A 218 -37.92 15.31 -52.56
C ASN A 218 -37.92 16.48 -51.54
N LYS A 219 -36.92 17.32 -51.33
CA LYS A 219 -36.26 18.31 -52.23
C LYS A 219 -35.40 19.25 -51.35
N PRO A 220 -34.27 19.76 -51.82
CA PRO A 220 -33.48 20.78 -51.11
C PRO A 220 -33.90 22.21 -51.52
N PRO A 221 -33.45 23.23 -50.83
CA PRO A 221 -32.82 24.34 -51.51
C PRO A 221 -31.53 24.84 -50.84
N ALA A 222 -30.55 25.07 -51.69
CA ALA A 222 -29.84 26.32 -51.96
C ALA A 222 -29.45 27.16 -50.74
N GLY A 223 -28.18 27.28 -50.33
CA GLY A 223 -27.22 28.06 -51.06
C GLY A 223 -27.06 29.44 -50.46
N ASN A 224 -25.97 29.70 -49.76
CA ASN A 224 -25.30 30.95 -49.98
C ASN A 224 -23.82 30.94 -49.58
N THR A 225 -23.06 31.44 -50.45
CA THR A 225 -21.66 31.76 -50.56
C THR A 225 -21.27 32.92 -49.64
N GLY A 226 -20.01 32.91 -49.16
CA GLY A 226 -19.40 34.08 -48.58
C GLY A 226 -18.02 33.80 -47.99
N GLN A 227 -17.02 34.08 -48.81
CA GLN A 227 -15.57 33.94 -48.61
C GLN A 227 -14.98 35.10 -47.75
N PRO A 228 -13.73 34.95 -47.25
CA PRO A 228 -13.05 35.86 -46.33
C PRO A 228 -12.30 36.97 -47.09
N PRO A 229 -11.40 37.76 -46.60
CA PRO A 229 -10.40 37.67 -45.55
C PRO A 229 -10.13 39.02 -44.82
N GLY A 230 -9.12 39.02 -43.97
CA GLY A 230 -8.48 40.30 -43.64
C GLY A 230 -7.75 40.25 -42.30
N GLY A 231 -6.43 40.18 -42.38
CA GLY A 231 -5.50 40.33 -41.28
C GLY A 231 -5.38 41.75 -40.76
N ASN A 232 -4.83 41.89 -39.61
CA ASN A 232 -3.66 42.74 -39.39
C ASN A 232 -3.12 42.62 -37.95
N THR A 233 -1.87 42.40 -37.89
CA THR A 233 -0.78 42.90 -37.01
C THR A 233 -1.15 43.96 -35.97
N GLY A 234 -0.63 43.75 -34.74
CA GLY A 234 -0.57 44.80 -33.72
C GLY A 234 0.11 44.33 -32.45
N THR A 235 1.42 44.41 -32.48
CA THR A 235 2.35 44.45 -31.34
C THR A 235 1.98 45.46 -30.28
N ALA A 236 2.00 45.13 -28.98
CA ALA A 236 2.47 46.00 -27.91
C ALA A 236 2.70 45.23 -26.61
N LEU A 237 3.90 45.26 -26.14
CA LEU A 237 4.36 44.98 -24.76
C LEU A 237 4.38 46.29 -23.94
N PRO A 238 4.78 46.29 -22.69
CA PRO A 238 3.98 46.43 -21.47
C PRO A 238 4.19 47.79 -20.76
N PRO A 239 3.82 47.94 -19.50
CA PRO A 239 4.86 48.32 -18.54
C PRO A 239 4.85 47.55 -17.20
N GLU A 240 6.06 47.26 -16.73
CA GLU A 240 6.39 46.92 -15.37
C GLU A 240 6.02 48.05 -14.39
N ASN A 241 5.53 47.72 -13.21
CA ASN A 241 6.11 48.23 -11.96
C ASN A 241 5.40 47.64 -10.71
N GLY A 242 6.19 47.31 -9.74
CA GLY A 242 5.83 47.54 -8.35
C GLY A 242 5.72 46.30 -7.45
N GLY A 243 6.80 46.00 -6.81
CA GLY A 243 7.09 45.19 -5.65
C GLY A 243 5.97 44.80 -4.70
N GLY A 244 5.96 43.53 -4.35
CA GLY A 244 5.25 42.94 -3.23
C GLY A 244 5.89 41.60 -2.89
N ALA A 245 6.31 41.45 -1.65
CA ALA A 245 7.08 40.37 -1.07
C ALA A 245 6.43 38.97 -1.26
N PRO A 246 7.20 37.88 -1.18
CA PRO A 246 6.80 36.55 -1.67
C PRO A 246 5.96 35.80 -0.65
N GLY A 247 4.67 35.74 -0.88
CA GLY A 247 3.82 34.68 -0.37
C GLY A 247 3.89 33.52 -1.36
N GLY A 248 4.83 32.62 -1.18
CA GLY A 248 4.96 31.43 -2.00
C GLY A 248 3.80 30.49 -1.72
N THR A 249 2.71 30.60 -2.47
CA THR A 249 1.84 29.45 -2.72
C THR A 249 2.61 28.53 -3.64
N ALA A 250 3.29 27.54 -3.06
CA ALA A 250 3.74 26.38 -3.79
C ALA A 250 2.51 25.85 -4.54
N LYS A 251 2.54 25.90 -5.88
CA LYS A 251 1.60 25.16 -6.72
C LYS A 251 1.75 23.71 -6.29
N GLN A 252 0.71 23.17 -5.66
CA GLN A 252 0.58 21.74 -5.44
C GLN A 252 0.73 21.08 -6.80
N GLN A 253 1.91 20.55 -7.04
CA GLN A 253 2.17 19.62 -8.12
C GLN A 253 1.28 18.42 -7.83
N ASN A 254 0.51 18.00 -8.81
CA ASN A 254 -0.49 16.94 -8.72
C ASN A 254 0.09 15.68 -8.07
N ASP A 255 -0.10 15.54 -6.76
CA ASP A 255 0.21 14.34 -5.98
C ASP A 255 -0.90 13.28 -6.17
N LYS A 256 -1.33 13.04 -7.40
CA LYS A 256 -2.27 11.96 -7.72
C LYS A 256 -1.47 10.67 -7.91
N GLY A 257 -1.77 9.65 -7.10
CA GLY A 257 -1.25 8.30 -7.29
C GLY A 257 -1.75 7.69 -8.63
N ASP A 258 -1.06 6.67 -9.11
CA ASP A 258 -1.49 5.91 -10.28
C ASP A 258 -2.84 5.23 -9.98
N ASN A 259 -3.90 5.60 -10.71
CA ASN A 259 -5.28 5.23 -10.40
C ASN A 259 -5.80 4.21 -11.42
N ARG A 260 -5.67 2.93 -11.10
CA ARG A 260 -6.13 1.80 -11.92
C ARG A 260 -7.53 1.35 -11.51
N GLN A 261 -8.53 2.15 -11.87
CA GLN A 261 -9.92 1.86 -11.52
C GLN A 261 -10.59 0.94 -12.54
N LEU A 262 -11.20 -0.12 -12.01
CA LEU A 262 -12.12 -0.98 -12.75
C LEU A 262 -13.40 -0.24 -13.12
N GLN A 263 -14.05 -0.66 -14.21
CA GLN A 263 -15.29 -0.07 -14.72
C GLN A 263 -15.19 1.42 -15.10
N LYS A 264 -13.99 1.94 -15.30
CA LYS A 264 -13.82 3.26 -15.89
C LYS A 264 -14.42 3.25 -17.30
N LYS A 265 -15.31 4.20 -17.58
CA LYS A 265 -15.99 4.26 -18.88
C LYS A 265 -14.97 4.27 -20.01
N GLY A 266 -15.07 3.28 -20.90
CA GLY A 266 -14.25 3.19 -22.10
C GLY A 266 -12.90 2.47 -21.91
N THR A 267 -12.64 1.81 -20.77
CA THR A 267 -11.47 0.95 -20.57
C THR A 267 -11.89 -0.51 -20.34
N ALA A 268 -10.95 -1.45 -20.53
CA ALA A 268 -11.18 -2.86 -20.26
C ALA A 268 -11.10 -3.13 -18.75
N GLY A 269 -11.87 -4.10 -18.26
CA GLY A 269 -11.87 -4.58 -16.89
C GLY A 269 -13.16 -4.30 -16.12
N THR A 270 -13.72 -5.35 -15.52
CA THR A 270 -14.96 -5.28 -14.73
C THR A 270 -14.82 -5.99 -13.38
N LEU A 271 -15.71 -5.67 -12.42
CA LEU A 271 -15.77 -6.40 -11.15
C LEU A 271 -16.19 -7.87 -11.36
N HIS A 272 -16.99 -8.15 -12.39
CA HIS A 272 -17.38 -9.51 -12.75
C HIS A 272 -16.17 -10.36 -13.12
N THR A 273 -15.32 -9.89 -14.05
CA THR A 273 -14.10 -10.60 -14.45
C THR A 273 -13.11 -10.71 -13.30
N LEU A 274 -13.02 -9.69 -12.41
CA LEU A 274 -12.23 -9.77 -11.19
C LEU A 274 -12.69 -10.92 -10.29
N ALA A 275 -14.00 -11.03 -10.03
CA ALA A 275 -14.55 -12.12 -9.23
C ALA A 275 -14.31 -13.52 -9.86
N GLN A 276 -14.39 -13.63 -11.17
CA GLN A 276 -14.07 -14.85 -11.91
C GLN A 276 -12.60 -15.26 -11.73
N ILE A 277 -11.67 -14.32 -11.87
CA ILE A 277 -10.24 -14.57 -11.69
C ILE A 277 -9.93 -15.04 -10.26
N ILE A 278 -10.46 -14.36 -9.24
CA ILE A 278 -10.26 -14.73 -7.83
C ILE A 278 -10.75 -16.17 -7.60
N ARG A 279 -11.93 -16.53 -8.13
CA ARG A 279 -12.44 -17.89 -8.06
C ARG A 279 -11.54 -18.89 -8.76
N ASN A 280 -11.07 -18.59 -9.98
CA ASN A 280 -10.16 -19.45 -10.75
C ASN A 280 -8.88 -19.77 -9.96
N ILE A 281 -8.30 -18.75 -9.30
CA ILE A 281 -7.11 -18.92 -8.47
C ILE A 281 -7.39 -19.88 -7.31
N ALA A 282 -8.53 -19.71 -6.64
CA ALA A 282 -8.91 -20.50 -5.48
C ALA A 282 -9.26 -21.96 -5.86
N ASP A 283 -10.02 -22.18 -6.95
CA ASP A 283 -10.40 -23.53 -7.43
C ASP A 283 -9.18 -24.34 -7.89
N GLY A 284 -8.25 -23.68 -8.58
CA GLY A 284 -7.05 -24.33 -9.13
C GLY A 284 -5.86 -24.39 -8.17
N HIS A 285 -5.97 -23.85 -6.95
CA HIS A 285 -4.83 -23.66 -6.02
C HIS A 285 -3.62 -23.06 -6.72
N ARG A 286 -3.87 -22.10 -7.64
CA ARG A 286 -2.86 -21.55 -8.53
C ARG A 286 -1.86 -20.67 -7.81
N ALA A 287 -2.27 -20.04 -6.70
CA ALA A 287 -1.43 -19.22 -5.85
C ALA A 287 -1.91 -19.25 -4.40
N GLY A 288 -0.98 -19.09 -3.45
CA GLY A 288 -1.28 -18.96 -2.02
C GLY A 288 -1.50 -17.52 -1.58
N VAL A 289 -1.15 -16.55 -2.43
CA VAL A 289 -1.32 -15.11 -2.21
C VAL A 289 -1.86 -14.48 -3.49
N ILE A 290 -2.84 -13.61 -3.38
CA ILE A 290 -3.32 -12.72 -4.45
C ILE A 290 -2.88 -11.30 -4.12
N ASN A 291 -2.28 -10.62 -5.09
CA ASN A 291 -2.09 -9.17 -5.09
C ASN A 291 -3.05 -8.53 -6.09
N MET A 292 -3.86 -7.61 -5.62
CA MET A 292 -4.74 -6.77 -6.44
C MET A 292 -4.31 -5.32 -6.30
N SER A 293 -3.64 -4.81 -7.33
CA SER A 293 -3.30 -3.39 -7.43
C SER A 293 -4.28 -2.65 -8.35
N VAL A 294 -5.52 -3.11 -8.34
CA VAL A 294 -6.67 -2.63 -9.09
C VAL A 294 -7.84 -2.42 -8.14
N ASP A 295 -8.63 -1.39 -8.35
CA ASP A 295 -9.76 -1.06 -7.49
C ASP A 295 -10.98 -0.56 -8.27
N HIS A 296 -12.12 -0.52 -7.59
CA HIS A 296 -13.31 0.19 -8.01
C HIS A 296 -13.74 1.13 -6.89
N CYS A 297 -13.61 2.41 -7.13
CA CYS A 297 -14.02 3.43 -6.18
C CYS A 297 -15.31 4.10 -6.62
N ARG A 298 -16.24 4.24 -5.71
CA ARG A 298 -17.51 4.93 -5.91
C ARG A 298 -17.93 5.75 -4.71
N ALA A 299 -18.86 6.69 -4.92
CA ALA A 299 -19.51 7.38 -3.81
C ALA A 299 -20.30 6.39 -2.93
N ALA A 300 -20.21 6.57 -1.62
CA ALA A 300 -21.07 5.88 -0.69
C ALA A 300 -22.47 6.49 -0.72
N THR A 301 -23.52 5.70 -0.92
CA THR A 301 -24.89 6.17 -1.08
C THR A 301 -25.78 5.85 0.12
N GLY A 302 -25.40 4.89 0.96
CA GLY A 302 -26.14 4.54 2.16
C GLY A 302 -25.64 3.28 2.85
N PRO A 303 -26.17 3.01 4.07
CA PRO A 303 -25.83 1.78 4.78
C PRO A 303 -26.33 0.56 4.00
N GLY A 304 -25.45 -0.44 3.82
CA GLY A 304 -25.82 -1.69 3.16
C GLY A 304 -25.97 -1.61 1.64
N ASP A 305 -25.66 -0.45 1.03
CA ASP A 305 -25.66 -0.32 -0.42
C ASP A 305 -24.42 -1.04 -1.01
N ILE A 306 -24.68 -2.10 -1.76
CA ILE A 306 -23.66 -2.89 -2.46
C ILE A 306 -24.16 -3.20 -3.87
N GLN A 307 -23.34 -2.91 -4.87
CA GLN A 307 -23.65 -3.18 -6.26
C GLN A 307 -23.48 -4.67 -6.57
N THR A 308 -24.13 -5.16 -7.63
CA THR A 308 -24.06 -6.59 -8.03
C THR A 308 -22.63 -7.06 -8.22
N GLY A 309 -21.81 -6.34 -8.97
CA GLY A 309 -20.40 -6.70 -9.18
C GLY A 309 -19.56 -6.67 -7.90
N GLU A 310 -19.85 -5.74 -6.98
CA GLU A 310 -19.19 -5.70 -5.67
C GLU A 310 -19.57 -6.93 -4.82
N ARG A 311 -20.84 -7.35 -4.88
CA ARG A 311 -21.33 -8.58 -4.22
C ARG A 311 -20.62 -9.82 -4.76
N GLU A 312 -20.42 -9.91 -6.07
CA GLU A 312 -19.67 -11.00 -6.70
C GLU A 312 -18.21 -11.03 -6.21
N VAL A 313 -17.56 -9.86 -6.12
CA VAL A 313 -16.18 -9.76 -5.58
C VAL A 313 -16.15 -10.12 -4.09
N GLN A 314 -17.13 -9.66 -3.29
CA GLN A 314 -17.25 -10.05 -1.87
C GLN A 314 -17.32 -11.58 -1.72
N ALA A 315 -18.18 -12.22 -2.50
CA ALA A 315 -18.30 -13.68 -2.51
C ALA A 315 -16.99 -14.36 -2.94
N ALA A 316 -16.28 -13.79 -3.93
CA ALA A 316 -15.05 -14.34 -4.45
C ALA A 316 -13.87 -14.24 -3.45
N VAL A 317 -13.70 -13.09 -2.77
CA VAL A 317 -12.63 -12.95 -1.77
C VAL A 317 -12.88 -13.84 -0.55
N ARG A 318 -14.13 -13.96 -0.09
CA ARG A 318 -14.53 -14.91 0.96
C ARG A 318 -14.20 -16.35 0.53
N TYR A 319 -14.58 -16.71 -0.69
CA TYR A 319 -14.34 -18.03 -1.26
C TYR A 319 -12.84 -18.37 -1.33
N ALA A 320 -12.00 -17.39 -1.70
CA ALA A 320 -10.55 -17.54 -1.74
C ALA A 320 -9.94 -17.68 -0.33
N ALA A 321 -10.36 -16.83 0.61
CA ALA A 321 -9.89 -16.90 1.99
C ALA A 321 -10.27 -18.22 2.68
N ASP A 322 -11.47 -18.76 2.41
CA ASP A 322 -11.93 -20.06 2.91
C ASP A 322 -11.17 -21.24 2.29
N ARG A 323 -10.45 -21.00 1.17
CA ARG A 323 -9.55 -21.96 0.50
C ARG A 323 -8.08 -21.67 0.72
N ASP A 324 -7.79 -20.97 1.80
CA ASP A 324 -6.43 -20.68 2.24
C ASP A 324 -5.62 -19.81 1.26
N VAL A 325 -6.26 -18.85 0.58
CA VAL A 325 -5.58 -17.85 -0.25
C VAL A 325 -5.59 -16.50 0.45
N VAL A 326 -4.41 -15.95 0.72
CA VAL A 326 -4.25 -14.60 1.27
C VAL A 326 -4.59 -13.58 0.20
N VAL A 327 -5.51 -12.67 0.49
CA VAL A 327 -5.95 -11.64 -0.46
C VAL A 327 -5.44 -10.28 0.01
N VAL A 328 -4.59 -9.64 -0.80
CA VAL A 328 -4.01 -8.31 -0.55
C VAL A 328 -4.51 -7.35 -1.62
N ALA A 329 -4.97 -6.17 -1.22
CA ALA A 329 -5.46 -5.16 -2.15
C ALA A 329 -4.97 -3.75 -1.81
N ALA A 330 -4.74 -2.93 -2.83
CA ALA A 330 -4.45 -1.51 -2.70
C ALA A 330 -5.65 -0.76 -2.13
N ALA A 331 -5.43 0.15 -1.17
CA ALA A 331 -6.52 0.90 -0.51
C ALA A 331 -7.27 1.88 -1.43
N GLY A 332 -6.72 2.17 -2.60
CA GLY A 332 -7.24 3.13 -3.57
C GLY A 332 -6.53 4.48 -3.51
N ASN A 333 -6.62 5.23 -4.60
CA ASN A 333 -5.98 6.53 -4.73
C ASN A 333 -7.01 7.64 -4.94
N VAL A 334 -6.81 8.77 -4.27
CA VAL A 334 -7.68 9.95 -4.38
C VAL A 334 -7.71 10.46 -5.81
N SER A 335 -8.91 10.70 -6.30
CA SER A 335 -9.18 11.26 -7.62
C SER A 335 -10.51 12.02 -7.62
N ASP A 336 -10.86 12.61 -8.75
CA ASP A 336 -12.16 13.30 -8.90
C ASP A 336 -13.35 12.33 -8.72
N SER A 337 -13.18 11.06 -9.09
CA SER A 337 -14.17 9.99 -8.90
C SER A 337 -14.05 9.27 -7.57
N CYS A 338 -12.97 9.48 -6.83
CA CYS A 338 -12.66 8.84 -5.56
C CYS A 338 -12.20 9.90 -4.53
N PRO A 339 -13.09 10.76 -4.03
CA PRO A 339 -12.74 11.77 -3.05
C PRO A 339 -12.34 11.14 -1.71
N GLN A 340 -11.47 11.83 -0.98
CA GLN A 340 -10.95 11.37 0.31
C GLN A 340 -12.04 11.21 1.38
N ASN A 341 -11.89 10.21 2.21
CA ASN A 341 -12.72 9.94 3.39
C ASN A 341 -12.22 10.74 4.61
N ASP A 342 -12.46 12.03 4.61
CA ASP A 342 -11.99 13.01 5.62
C ASP A 342 -13.13 13.52 6.54
N GLN A 343 -14.26 12.80 6.60
CA GLN A 343 -15.38 13.18 7.45
C GLN A 343 -15.09 12.95 8.94
N ALA A 344 -15.76 13.74 9.78
CA ALA A 344 -15.69 13.61 11.22
C ALA A 344 -16.22 12.24 11.74
N ASP A 345 -17.18 11.65 11.05
CA ASP A 345 -17.69 10.30 11.35
C ASP A 345 -17.07 9.28 10.41
N PRO A 346 -16.08 8.47 10.86
CA PRO A 346 -15.44 7.46 10.03
C PRO A 346 -16.38 6.33 9.60
N ASN A 347 -17.54 6.19 10.24
CA ASN A 347 -18.55 5.20 9.86
C ASN A 347 -19.43 5.65 8.69
N LYS A 348 -19.22 6.87 8.20
CA LYS A 348 -19.93 7.43 7.04
C LYS A 348 -18.93 7.90 5.97
N PRO A 349 -18.20 6.98 5.34
CA PRO A 349 -17.25 7.34 4.29
C PRO A 349 -17.95 8.03 3.12
N LYS A 350 -17.24 8.94 2.41
CA LYS A 350 -17.70 9.52 1.13
C LYS A 350 -17.53 8.53 0.00
N SER A 351 -16.43 7.78 0.04
CA SER A 351 -16.04 6.83 -0.98
C SER A 351 -15.93 5.43 -0.40
N ILE A 352 -16.37 4.44 -1.17
CA ILE A 352 -16.17 3.02 -0.91
C ILE A 352 -15.23 2.50 -1.98
N VAL A 353 -14.22 1.74 -1.58
CA VAL A 353 -13.23 1.14 -2.47
C VAL A 353 -13.33 -0.39 -2.41
N THR A 354 -13.67 -1.02 -3.51
CA THR A 354 -13.72 -2.47 -3.68
C THR A 354 -12.45 -2.95 -4.40
N PRO A 355 -11.74 -4.00 -3.95
CA PRO A 355 -12.03 -4.98 -2.89
C PRO A 355 -11.70 -4.57 -1.44
N PRO A 356 -10.92 -3.51 -1.14
CA PRO A 356 -10.54 -3.13 0.24
C PRO A 356 -11.67 -3.12 1.27
N TRP A 357 -12.88 -2.73 0.85
CA TRP A 357 -14.06 -2.66 1.72
C TRP A 357 -14.40 -4.01 2.40
N PHE A 358 -13.98 -5.13 1.81
CA PHE A 358 -14.23 -6.48 2.34
C PHE A 358 -13.13 -6.92 3.31
N SER A 359 -12.84 -6.10 4.31
CA SER A 359 -11.70 -6.23 5.24
C SER A 359 -11.70 -7.49 6.11
N ASP A 360 -12.80 -8.23 6.19
CA ASP A 360 -12.82 -9.55 6.86
C ASP A 360 -11.98 -10.60 6.13
N ASP A 361 -11.80 -10.43 4.82
CA ASP A 361 -11.14 -11.40 3.94
C ASP A 361 -10.02 -10.79 3.09
N VAL A 362 -9.89 -9.46 3.09
CA VAL A 362 -8.91 -8.70 2.30
C VAL A 362 -8.03 -7.86 3.20
N LEU A 363 -6.72 -8.03 3.08
CA LEU A 363 -5.74 -7.14 3.70
C LEU A 363 -5.56 -5.90 2.81
N SER A 364 -6.22 -4.81 3.18
CA SER A 364 -6.13 -3.54 2.47
C SER A 364 -4.87 -2.77 2.85
N VAL A 365 -4.19 -2.20 1.86
CA VAL A 365 -2.87 -1.59 2.02
C VAL A 365 -2.89 -0.11 1.65
N GLY A 366 -2.70 0.76 2.64
CA GLY A 366 -2.44 2.18 2.46
C GLY A 366 -0.99 2.47 2.04
N ALA A 367 -0.74 3.67 1.56
CA ALA A 367 0.59 4.10 1.15
C ALA A 367 1.22 5.08 2.14
N ILE A 368 2.52 4.90 2.42
CA ILE A 368 3.35 5.91 3.07
C ILE A 368 4.32 6.53 2.08
N ASP A 369 4.75 7.76 2.38
CA ASP A 369 5.79 8.47 1.66
C ASP A 369 7.19 8.20 2.25
N ASP A 370 8.22 8.74 1.62
CA ASP A 370 9.61 8.57 2.03
C ASP A 370 10.00 9.31 3.31
N GLY A 371 9.12 10.17 3.84
CA GLY A 371 9.21 10.74 5.18
C GLY A 371 8.60 9.83 6.26
N GLY A 372 7.99 8.71 5.88
CA GLY A 372 7.26 7.80 6.78
C GLY A 372 5.84 8.28 7.12
N GLY A 373 5.38 9.38 6.51
CA GLY A 373 4.01 9.90 6.63
C GLY A 373 3.04 9.18 5.71
N VAL A 374 1.75 9.40 5.92
CA VAL A 374 0.71 8.89 5.01
C VAL A 374 0.81 9.63 3.67
N ALA A 375 0.89 8.91 2.56
CA ALA A 375 0.90 9.54 1.24
C ALA A 375 -0.45 10.25 0.98
N SER A 376 -0.39 11.48 0.48
CA SER A 376 -1.57 12.36 0.33
C SER A 376 -2.66 11.77 -0.56
N PHE A 377 -2.29 10.93 -1.51
CA PHE A 377 -3.21 10.24 -2.41
C PHE A 377 -3.84 8.97 -1.81
N SER A 378 -3.31 8.42 -0.70
CA SER A 378 -3.82 7.17 -0.12
C SER A 378 -5.23 7.37 0.42
N VAL A 379 -6.21 6.61 -0.08
CA VAL A 379 -7.59 6.67 0.40
C VAL A 379 -7.67 6.08 1.81
N HIS A 380 -8.27 6.83 2.70
CA HIS A 380 -8.49 6.44 4.09
C HIS A 380 -9.80 5.65 4.23
N GLY A 381 -9.87 4.80 5.25
CA GLY A 381 -11.13 4.12 5.56
C GLY A 381 -10.98 3.13 6.70
N PRO A 382 -12.09 2.74 7.35
CA PRO A 382 -12.06 1.79 8.45
C PRO A 382 -11.63 0.38 8.01
N TRP A 383 -11.58 0.13 6.71
CA TRP A 383 -11.10 -1.12 6.12
C TRP A 383 -9.60 -1.18 5.86
N VAL A 384 -8.85 -0.07 5.98
CA VAL A 384 -7.38 -0.11 5.83
C VAL A 384 -6.78 -1.00 6.90
N GLY A 385 -6.09 -2.07 6.50
CA GLY A 385 -5.48 -3.04 7.40
C GLY A 385 -4.07 -2.64 7.83
N VAL A 386 -3.20 -2.36 6.84
CA VAL A 386 -1.79 -1.96 7.06
C VAL A 386 -1.37 -0.91 6.03
N ALA A 387 -0.15 -0.41 6.14
CA ALA A 387 0.47 0.48 5.16
C ALA A 387 1.86 -0.02 4.75
N ALA A 388 2.31 0.43 3.57
CA ALA A 388 3.65 0.15 3.04
C ALA A 388 4.12 1.30 2.13
N PRO A 389 5.42 1.32 1.73
CA PRO A 389 5.96 2.34 0.85
C PRO A 389 5.20 2.44 -0.49
N GLY A 390 4.71 3.65 -0.83
CA GLY A 390 3.93 3.87 -2.05
C GLY A 390 4.37 5.06 -2.90
N THR A 391 5.50 5.72 -2.57
CA THR A 391 6.03 6.86 -3.31
C THR A 391 7.46 6.61 -3.78
N LYS A 392 7.93 7.36 -4.77
CA LYS A 392 9.29 7.25 -5.32
C LYS A 392 9.67 5.79 -5.63
N ILE A 393 8.75 5.09 -6.25
CA ILE A 393 8.90 3.66 -6.56
C ILE A 393 9.96 3.48 -7.63
N VAL A 394 10.81 2.50 -7.42
CA VAL A 394 11.72 1.95 -8.42
C VAL A 394 11.33 0.48 -8.61
N SER A 395 11.12 0.06 -9.85
CA SER A 395 10.81 -1.33 -10.19
C SER A 395 11.28 -1.67 -11.60
N LEU A 396 10.86 -2.81 -12.14
CA LEU A 396 11.27 -3.28 -13.45
C LEU A 396 10.74 -2.35 -14.57
N ASP A 397 11.56 -2.10 -15.58
CA ASP A 397 11.09 -1.49 -16.82
C ASP A 397 10.23 -2.50 -17.60
N PRO A 398 8.95 -2.20 -17.86
CA PRO A 398 8.01 -3.13 -18.51
C PRO A 398 8.21 -3.28 -20.03
N ALA A 399 9.12 -2.51 -20.63
CA ALA A 399 9.37 -2.59 -22.06
C ALA A 399 9.82 -4.00 -22.47
N VAL A 400 9.26 -4.52 -23.55
CA VAL A 400 9.60 -5.86 -24.06
C VAL A 400 11.10 -5.95 -24.35
N GLY A 401 11.76 -6.92 -23.73
CA GLY A 401 13.20 -7.13 -23.86
C GLY A 401 14.07 -6.21 -23.00
N SER A 402 13.46 -5.36 -22.16
CA SER A 402 14.23 -4.57 -21.18
C SER A 402 14.92 -5.46 -20.16
N THR A 403 16.08 -4.99 -19.71
CA THR A 403 16.87 -5.59 -18.63
C THR A 403 17.12 -4.58 -17.49
N GLY A 404 16.34 -3.48 -17.48
CA GLY A 404 16.55 -2.32 -16.63
C GLY A 404 15.46 -2.10 -15.60
N LEU A 405 15.59 -0.96 -14.94
CA LEU A 405 14.64 -0.42 -13.97
C LEU A 405 13.93 0.80 -14.53
N ALA A 406 12.78 1.13 -13.96
CA ALA A 406 12.05 2.36 -14.17
C ALA A 406 11.61 2.96 -12.83
N ASN A 407 11.51 4.28 -12.77
CA ASN A 407 10.94 5.03 -11.65
C ASN A 407 10.07 6.21 -12.11
N LEU A 408 9.96 6.39 -13.43
CA LEU A 408 9.18 7.45 -14.06
C LEU A 408 8.22 6.87 -15.08
N THR A 409 6.97 7.33 -15.02
CA THR A 409 5.97 7.18 -16.09
C THR A 409 6.06 8.38 -17.02
N ILE A 410 6.03 8.15 -18.34
CA ILE A 410 6.01 9.21 -19.33
C ILE A 410 4.59 9.28 -19.93
N ALA A 411 3.84 10.30 -19.56
CA ALA A 411 2.51 10.56 -20.09
C ALA A 411 2.50 11.88 -20.84
N GLY A 412 2.14 11.84 -22.14
CA GLY A 412 2.13 13.05 -22.98
C GLY A 412 3.49 13.77 -23.07
N GLY A 413 4.60 13.02 -22.95
CA GLY A 413 5.95 13.55 -22.97
C GLY A 413 6.46 14.12 -21.63
N ASN A 414 5.64 14.12 -20.59
CA ASN A 414 6.02 14.61 -19.25
C ASN A 414 6.33 13.44 -18.32
N PRO A 415 7.56 13.35 -17.77
CA PRO A 415 7.90 12.35 -16.78
C PRO A 415 7.28 12.69 -15.42
N SER A 416 6.74 11.68 -14.74
CA SER A 416 6.25 11.76 -13.36
C SER A 416 6.72 10.56 -12.54
N PRO A 417 7.00 10.72 -11.24
CA PRO A 417 7.38 9.60 -10.38
C PRO A 417 6.30 8.50 -10.36
N ILE A 418 6.76 7.25 -10.32
CA ILE A 418 5.87 6.11 -10.09
C ILE A 418 5.45 6.13 -8.61
N GLN A 419 4.14 6.18 -8.35
CA GLN A 419 3.58 6.22 -7.00
C GLN A 419 2.12 5.76 -6.98
N GLY A 420 1.67 5.19 -5.85
CA GLY A 420 0.29 4.73 -5.66
C GLY A 420 0.20 3.68 -4.56
N THR A 421 -0.99 3.49 -4.00
CA THR A 421 -1.29 2.36 -3.11
C THR A 421 -1.12 1.02 -3.84
N SER A 422 -1.24 1.04 -5.16
CA SER A 422 -0.95 -0.10 -6.05
C SER A 422 0.46 -0.64 -5.93
N PHE A 423 1.43 0.21 -5.56
CA PHE A 423 2.82 -0.17 -5.33
C PHE A 423 3.13 -0.48 -3.86
N ALA A 424 2.27 -0.07 -2.94
CA ALA A 424 2.34 -0.46 -1.53
C ALA A 424 1.85 -1.90 -1.32
N ALA A 425 0.77 -2.30 -1.98
CA ALA A 425 0.19 -3.64 -1.90
C ALA A 425 1.20 -4.77 -2.20
N PRO A 426 2.03 -4.72 -3.27
CA PRO A 426 2.98 -5.79 -3.58
C PRO A 426 4.07 -5.99 -2.52
N TYR A 427 4.46 -4.97 -1.75
CA TYR A 427 5.33 -5.17 -0.59
C TYR A 427 4.67 -6.10 0.43
N VAL A 428 3.39 -5.88 0.71
CA VAL A 428 2.61 -6.70 1.66
C VAL A 428 2.37 -8.11 1.11
N ALA A 429 2.05 -8.25 -0.18
CA ALA A 429 1.88 -9.55 -0.82
C ALA A 429 3.18 -10.37 -0.81
N GLY A 430 4.32 -9.71 -1.03
CA GLY A 430 5.63 -10.34 -0.89
C GLY A 430 5.92 -10.79 0.54
N VAL A 431 5.61 -9.95 1.55
CA VAL A 431 5.75 -10.33 2.97
C VAL A 431 4.82 -11.49 3.33
N ALA A 432 3.59 -11.50 2.83
CA ALA A 432 2.68 -12.64 3.02
C ALA A 432 3.26 -13.95 2.45
N ALA A 433 3.91 -13.89 1.28
CA ALA A 433 4.62 -15.04 0.72
C ALA A 433 5.80 -15.48 1.61
N LEU A 434 6.57 -14.55 2.18
CA LEU A 434 7.64 -14.88 3.13
C LEU A 434 7.10 -15.51 4.41
N VAL A 435 6.00 -14.97 4.97
CA VAL A 435 5.33 -15.54 6.16
C VAL A 435 4.86 -16.96 5.88
N ARG A 436 4.24 -17.21 4.71
CA ARG A 436 3.81 -18.57 4.32
C ARG A 436 4.99 -19.53 4.13
N SER A 437 6.15 -19.04 3.68
CA SER A 437 7.36 -19.87 3.61
C SER A 437 7.87 -20.27 4.98
N MET A 438 7.82 -19.36 5.94
CA MET A 438 8.30 -19.57 7.32
C MET A 438 7.31 -20.36 8.17
N TYR A 439 6.01 -20.13 7.95
CA TYR A 439 4.92 -20.67 8.75
C TYR A 439 3.88 -21.38 7.85
N PRO A 440 4.22 -22.51 7.23
CA PRO A 440 3.37 -23.16 6.22
C PRO A 440 2.06 -23.76 6.76
N ARG A 441 1.86 -23.73 8.08
CA ARG A 441 0.64 -24.20 8.74
C ARG A 441 -0.35 -23.10 9.07
N LEU A 442 0.05 -21.82 8.94
CA LEU A 442 -0.87 -20.71 9.11
C LEU A 442 -1.81 -20.65 7.90
N ASN A 443 -3.10 -20.56 8.17
CA ASN A 443 -4.08 -20.30 7.12
C ASN A 443 -4.07 -18.83 6.71
N ALA A 444 -4.79 -18.50 5.63
CA ALA A 444 -4.79 -17.16 5.06
C ALA A 444 -5.12 -16.05 6.06
N ARG A 445 -6.15 -16.25 6.90
CA ARG A 445 -6.56 -15.25 7.90
C ARG A 445 -5.53 -15.12 9.04
N GLU A 446 -4.85 -16.21 9.40
CA GLU A 446 -3.77 -16.19 10.38
C GLU A 446 -2.54 -15.46 9.85
N VAL A 447 -2.21 -15.60 8.56
CA VAL A 447 -1.16 -14.83 7.90
C VAL A 447 -1.49 -13.33 7.94
N ILE A 448 -2.72 -12.94 7.60
CA ILE A 448 -3.18 -11.55 7.69
C ILE A 448 -3.04 -11.02 9.11
N LYS A 449 -3.60 -11.73 10.09
CA LYS A 449 -3.52 -11.34 11.51
C LYS A 449 -2.09 -11.21 12.01
N ARG A 450 -1.19 -12.08 11.54
CA ARG A 450 0.23 -12.00 11.90
C ARG A 450 0.88 -10.73 11.36
N ILE A 451 0.64 -10.38 10.09
CA ILE A 451 1.15 -9.14 9.49
C ILE A 451 0.59 -7.92 10.23
N GLU A 452 -0.69 -7.90 10.54
CA GLU A 452 -1.34 -6.82 11.30
C GLU A 452 -0.77 -6.69 12.72
N ALA A 453 -0.66 -7.81 13.45
CA ALA A 453 -0.20 -7.82 14.84
C ALA A 453 1.28 -7.45 15.01
N THR A 454 2.07 -7.54 13.95
CA THR A 454 3.51 -7.22 13.97
C THR A 454 3.83 -5.90 13.25
N ALA A 455 2.82 -5.21 12.73
CA ALA A 455 3.00 -3.89 12.11
C ALA A 455 3.46 -2.84 13.14
N GLN A 456 3.99 -1.74 12.65
CA GLN A 456 4.40 -0.58 13.47
C GLN A 456 3.16 0.21 13.87
N HIS A 457 2.52 -0.19 14.97
CA HIS A 457 1.23 0.36 15.39
C HIS A 457 1.25 1.87 15.58
N PRO A 458 0.25 2.60 15.05
CA PRO A 458 0.12 4.03 15.29
C PRO A 458 -0.23 4.32 16.75
N ALA A 459 0.09 5.53 17.22
CA ALA A 459 -0.27 6.01 18.56
C ALA A 459 -1.77 6.36 18.65
N ALA A 460 -2.64 5.44 18.24
CA ALA A 460 -4.09 5.56 18.23
C ALA A 460 -4.72 4.56 19.20
N PRO A 461 -5.93 4.78 19.71
CA PRO A 461 -6.64 3.83 20.55
C PRO A 461 -6.73 2.45 19.90
N GLY A 462 -6.31 1.40 20.62
CA GLY A 462 -6.26 0.04 20.10
C GLY A 462 -5.14 -0.23 19.09
N GLY A 463 -4.18 0.71 18.90
CA GLY A 463 -3.04 0.55 18.00
C GLY A 463 -3.44 0.53 16.51
N ARG A 464 -4.58 1.15 16.15
CA ARG A 464 -5.11 1.16 14.79
C ARG A 464 -5.80 2.48 14.48
N ASP A 465 -5.62 2.99 13.26
CA ASP A 465 -6.38 4.14 12.72
C ASP A 465 -6.91 3.85 11.30
N ASN A 466 -7.58 4.83 10.70
CA ASN A 466 -8.13 4.68 9.35
C ASN A 466 -7.15 5.08 8.23
N PHE A 467 -5.95 5.52 8.57
CA PHE A 467 -4.94 6.02 7.62
C PHE A 467 -3.93 4.94 7.25
N VAL A 468 -3.42 4.25 8.26
CA VAL A 468 -2.41 3.20 8.13
C VAL A 468 -2.87 1.85 8.68
N GLY A 469 -4.12 1.75 9.12
CA GLY A 469 -4.63 0.53 9.76
C GLY A 469 -3.87 0.22 11.04
N TYR A 470 -3.36 -1.00 11.17
CA TYR A 470 -2.48 -1.42 12.26
C TYR A 470 -1.05 -0.87 12.13
N GLY A 471 -0.77 -0.08 11.10
CA GLY A 471 0.52 0.58 10.91
C GLY A 471 1.29 0.09 9.70
N VAL A 472 2.51 0.61 9.56
CA VAL A 472 3.42 0.18 8.50
C VAL A 472 3.89 -1.25 8.78
N ILE A 473 3.89 -2.10 7.76
CA ILE A 473 4.37 -3.48 7.90
C ILE A 473 5.81 -3.53 8.43
N ASP A 474 6.08 -4.50 9.29
CA ASP A 474 7.44 -4.85 9.74
C ASP A 474 7.75 -6.30 9.31
N PRO A 475 8.43 -6.49 8.17
CA PRO A 475 8.75 -7.82 7.68
C PRO A 475 9.60 -8.65 8.65
N VAL A 476 10.50 -8.00 9.39
CA VAL A 476 11.37 -8.69 10.35
C VAL A 476 10.53 -9.20 11.53
N ALA A 477 9.68 -8.35 12.10
CA ALA A 477 8.78 -8.74 13.18
C ALA A 477 7.77 -9.81 12.71
N ALA A 478 7.21 -9.69 11.50
CA ALA A 478 6.32 -10.69 10.94
C ALA A 478 6.95 -12.08 10.82
N LEU A 479 8.25 -12.16 10.61
CA LEU A 479 9.00 -13.41 10.48
C LEU A 479 9.57 -13.95 11.81
N THR A 480 9.69 -13.13 12.87
CA THR A 480 10.40 -13.51 14.10
C THR A 480 9.60 -13.40 15.36
N ALA A 481 8.49 -12.65 15.38
CA ALA A 481 7.69 -12.49 16.59
C ALA A 481 7.03 -13.81 17.03
N ASN A 482 7.01 -14.06 18.34
CA ASN A 482 6.21 -15.12 18.96
C ASN A 482 4.85 -14.53 19.31
N LEU A 483 3.82 -14.91 18.57
CA LEU A 483 2.45 -14.46 18.82
C LEU A 483 1.67 -15.50 19.63
N PRO A 484 0.81 -15.07 20.57
CA PRO A 484 -0.13 -15.98 21.22
C PRO A 484 -1.02 -16.65 20.18
N GLY A 485 -1.02 -17.98 20.14
CA GLY A 485 -1.82 -18.74 19.18
C GLY A 485 -1.10 -19.13 17.88
N ASP A 486 0.20 -18.87 17.75
CA ASP A 486 1.02 -19.49 16.70
C ASP A 486 0.90 -21.02 16.82
N VAL A 487 -0.05 -21.61 16.09
CA VAL A 487 -0.30 -23.04 16.06
C VAL A 487 0.80 -23.69 15.25
N GLY A 488 1.85 -24.04 15.94
CA GLY A 488 2.97 -24.76 15.34
C GLY A 488 4.27 -24.00 15.54
N ASN A 489 4.79 -24.11 16.76
CA ASN A 489 6.16 -23.75 17.06
C ASN A 489 7.10 -24.40 16.05
N LEU A 490 7.45 -23.64 15.00
CA LEU A 490 8.81 -23.74 14.54
C LEU A 490 9.62 -23.25 15.74
N ALA A 491 10.47 -24.12 16.30
CA ALA A 491 11.44 -23.66 17.28
C ALA A 491 12.06 -22.37 16.69
N PRO A 492 12.13 -21.27 17.44
CA PRO A 492 12.76 -20.07 16.92
C PRO A 492 14.10 -20.49 16.33
N PRO A 493 14.47 -20.02 15.13
CA PRO A 493 15.77 -20.36 14.57
C PRO A 493 16.77 -20.14 15.69
N LYS A 494 17.57 -21.16 16.00
CA LYS A 494 18.62 -21.02 17.02
C LYS A 494 19.32 -19.73 16.68
N PRO A 495 19.44 -18.77 17.62
CA PRO A 495 20.11 -17.52 17.31
C PRO A 495 21.45 -17.92 16.73
N VAL A 496 21.63 -17.68 15.43
CA VAL A 496 22.94 -17.77 14.83
C VAL A 496 23.67 -16.64 15.52
N VAL A 497 24.49 -16.99 16.51
CA VAL A 497 25.51 -16.08 17.01
C VAL A 497 26.41 -15.89 15.82
N GLN A 498 26.08 -14.95 14.96
CA GLN A 498 27.07 -14.35 14.09
C GLN A 498 28.14 -13.88 15.08
N ALA A 499 29.27 -14.56 15.07
CA ALA A 499 30.46 -14.01 15.68
C ALA A 499 30.55 -12.61 15.04
N ALA A 500 30.11 -11.61 15.79
CA ALA A 500 30.23 -10.24 15.35
C ALA A 500 31.74 -9.99 15.29
N ASN A 501 32.30 -10.14 14.11
CA ASN A 501 33.44 -9.34 13.72
C ASN A 501 32.89 -7.90 13.63
N LEU A 502 32.47 -7.38 14.76
CA LEU A 502 32.36 -5.95 14.93
C LEU A 502 33.78 -5.45 14.67
N PRO A 503 34.00 -4.59 13.66
CA PRO A 503 35.28 -3.90 13.59
C PRO A 503 35.51 -3.33 14.98
N PRO A 504 36.77 -3.44 15.52
CA PRO A 504 37.06 -2.93 16.84
C PRO A 504 36.46 -1.55 16.90
N ALA A 505 35.66 -1.29 17.94
CA ALA A 505 34.99 -0.01 18.12
C ALA A 505 36.06 1.04 17.84
N ASP A 506 35.92 1.74 16.74
CA ASP A 506 36.85 2.84 16.40
C ASP A 506 36.94 3.66 17.67
N GLY A 507 38.10 3.66 18.29
CA GLY A 507 38.32 4.38 19.53
C GLY A 507 37.91 5.81 19.23
N GLY A 508 36.70 6.15 19.64
CA GLY A 508 35.99 7.36 19.22
C GLY A 508 36.96 8.53 19.29
N SER A 509 37.25 9.11 18.14
CA SER A 509 38.12 10.27 18.06
C SER A 509 37.76 11.24 19.18
N SER A 510 38.66 11.42 20.15
CA SER A 510 38.46 12.39 21.24
C SER A 510 38.49 13.83 20.74
N THR A 511 38.72 14.03 19.46
CA THR A 511 38.77 15.32 18.78
C THR A 511 37.53 16.20 19.03
N PRO A 512 36.27 15.71 18.94
CA PRO A 512 35.10 16.54 19.24
C PRO A 512 35.05 16.98 20.71
N MET A 513 35.49 16.12 21.62
CA MET A 513 35.51 16.44 23.05
C MET A 513 36.60 17.44 23.37
N ILE A 514 37.77 17.32 22.76
CA ILE A 514 38.88 18.28 22.91
C ILE A 514 38.49 19.65 22.36
N VAL A 515 37.84 19.71 21.19
CA VAL A 515 37.35 20.97 20.59
C VAL A 515 36.29 21.62 21.47
N ALA A 516 35.37 20.84 22.04
CA ALA A 516 34.33 21.36 22.94
C ALA A 516 34.94 21.90 24.22
N LEU A 517 35.90 21.21 24.83
CA LEU A 517 36.59 21.66 26.05
C LEU A 517 37.46 22.90 25.80
N ALA A 518 38.18 22.94 24.67
CA ALA A 518 39.01 24.11 24.30
C ALA A 518 38.13 25.32 23.98
N GLY A 519 36.99 25.15 23.31
CA GLY A 519 36.03 26.22 23.03
C GLY A 519 35.38 26.79 24.29
N THR A 520 34.97 25.91 25.23
CA THR A 520 34.38 26.34 26.51
C THR A 520 35.40 27.02 27.40
N GLY A 521 36.62 26.49 27.50
CA GLY A 521 37.70 27.06 28.28
C GLY A 521 38.14 28.42 27.72
N GLY A 522 38.27 28.55 26.41
CA GLY A 522 38.58 29.82 25.74
C GLY A 522 37.52 30.89 25.92
N GLY A 523 36.23 30.51 25.83
CA GLY A 523 35.11 31.41 26.07
C GLY A 523 35.07 31.93 27.51
N LEU A 524 35.31 31.06 28.49
CA LEU A 524 35.34 31.43 29.89
C LEU A 524 36.50 32.38 30.21
N ALA A 525 37.70 32.13 29.67
CA ALA A 525 38.86 32.98 29.82
C ALA A 525 38.62 34.39 29.22
N ALA A 526 38.04 34.45 28.01
CA ALA A 526 37.67 35.72 27.38
C ALA A 526 36.64 36.50 28.20
N LEU A 527 35.65 35.84 28.80
CA LEU A 527 34.67 36.47 29.68
C LEU A 527 35.31 37.05 30.94
N ILE A 528 36.21 36.27 31.59
CA ILE A 528 36.93 36.72 32.80
C ILE A 528 37.81 37.95 32.49
N ILE A 529 38.55 37.91 31.37
CA ILE A 529 39.37 39.06 30.92
C ILE A 529 38.50 40.27 30.65
N THR A 530 37.36 40.12 29.99
CA THR A 530 36.43 41.23 29.71
C THR A 530 35.86 41.84 30.99
N LEU A 531 35.45 40.99 31.94
CA LEU A 531 34.95 41.45 33.26
C LEU A 531 36.05 42.15 34.05
N PHE A 532 37.29 41.65 34.03
CA PHE A 532 38.43 42.28 34.68
C PHE A 532 38.75 43.65 34.09
N VAL A 533 38.79 43.74 32.76
CA VAL A 533 39.00 45.04 32.06
C VAL A 533 37.88 46.03 32.38
N MET A 534 36.63 45.58 32.35
CA MET A 534 35.48 46.43 32.70
C MET A 534 35.53 46.89 34.17
N HIS A 535 35.91 45.98 35.09
CA HIS A 535 36.09 46.33 36.50
C HIS A 535 37.21 47.36 36.69
N THR A 536 38.33 47.19 36.01
CA THR A 536 39.48 48.12 36.09
C THR A 536 39.12 49.50 35.51
N ILE A 537 38.41 49.52 34.38
CA ILE A 537 37.92 50.80 33.80
C ILE A 537 36.92 51.48 34.72
N ARG A 538 35.99 50.74 35.37
CA ARG A 538 35.05 51.37 36.35
C ARG A 538 35.72 51.90 37.58
N ARG A 539 36.77 51.23 38.08
CA ARG A 539 37.50 51.62 39.26
C ARG A 539 38.38 52.87 39.04
N ASN A 540 38.83 53.05 37.79
CA ASN A 540 39.73 54.16 37.44
C ASN A 540 38.99 55.34 36.77
N ARG A 541 37.66 55.45 36.87
CA ARG A 541 36.93 56.65 36.44
C ARG A 541 37.13 57.72 37.48
N PRO A 542 37.71 58.91 37.15
CA PRO A 542 37.72 60.03 38.04
C PRO A 542 36.29 60.49 38.27
N GLU A 543 35.94 60.72 39.52
CA GLU A 543 34.70 61.39 39.90
C GLU A 543 34.78 62.83 39.38
N HIS A 544 33.87 63.22 38.51
CA HIS A 544 33.59 64.61 38.14
C HIS A 544 32.27 65.04 38.75
#